data_4bc7a0740038a7e756ca723e16bfc2b4
#
_entry.id   4bc7a0740038a7e756ca723e16bfc2b4
#
_cell.length_a   1.000
_cell.length_b   1.000
_cell.length_c   1.000
_cell.angle_alpha   90.00
_cell.angle_beta   90.00
_cell.angle_gamma   90.00
#
_symmetry.space_group_name_H-M   'P 1'
#
loop_
_entity.id
_entity.type
_entity.pdbx_description
1 polymer ?
#
loop_
_entity_poly.entity_id
_entity_poly.type
_entity_poly.pdbx_seq_one_letter_code
_entity_poly.pdbx_strand_id
1 'polypeptide(L)'
;MSREVLLLINALANEKYVDDEIVFEAVEAALASAAAKKLRLDHVNIHVDLNRENGDYTVERRWQIVEGTEDIVPSLQKTLSEVLQLDPKSTLKVGDYYSEVLPDVQFGRIGAQTAKRTILQRIRDAERAQVLNEFLQRKENLIIGTVRRLDRQGVIVEIGRLEALLPNEQMIPRENFRVGDRVRAMLLKIEQRGPVSYTHLR
;
A
#
# COMPACT_ATOMS: atom_id res chain seq x y z
N MET A 1 -20.74 15.88 0.51
CA MET A 1 -19.58 14.99 0.81
C MET A 1 -18.76 14.70 -0.44
N SER A 2 -19.36 14.41 -1.59
CA SER A 2 -18.64 14.01 -2.82
C SER A 2 -17.63 15.06 -3.33
N ARG A 3 -18.01 16.32 -3.45
CA ARG A 3 -17.10 17.40 -3.89
C ARG A 3 -15.98 17.71 -2.90
N GLU A 4 -16.22 17.56 -1.61
CA GLU A 4 -15.20 17.79 -0.56
C GLU A 4 -14.10 16.74 -0.62
N VAL A 5 -14.44 15.50 -0.98
CA VAL A 5 -13.46 14.41 -1.17
C VAL A 5 -12.56 14.70 -2.36
N LEU A 6 -13.12 15.13 -3.51
CA LEU A 6 -12.33 15.51 -4.68
C LEU A 6 -11.39 16.69 -4.40
N LEU A 7 -11.86 17.72 -3.71
CA LEU A 7 -11.02 18.85 -3.32
C LEU A 7 -9.89 18.41 -2.38
N LEU A 8 -10.15 17.48 -1.46
CA LEU A 8 -9.14 16.94 -0.58
C LEU A 8 -8.09 16.12 -1.35
N ILE A 9 -8.52 15.30 -2.32
CA ILE A 9 -7.62 14.50 -3.17
C ILE A 9 -6.69 15.42 -3.94
N ASN A 10 -7.25 16.40 -4.66
CA ASN A 10 -6.46 17.35 -5.46
C ASN A 10 -5.51 18.18 -4.60
N ALA A 11 -5.95 18.62 -3.41
CA ALA A 11 -5.09 19.33 -2.48
C ALA A 11 -3.91 18.48 -1.99
N LEU A 12 -4.16 17.21 -1.64
CA LEU A 12 -3.13 16.27 -1.20
C LEU A 12 -2.16 15.89 -2.31
N ALA A 13 -2.65 15.65 -3.52
CA ALA A 13 -1.81 15.33 -4.67
C ALA A 13 -0.86 16.49 -4.99
N ASN A 14 -1.38 17.71 -5.02
CA ASN A 14 -0.57 18.91 -5.26
C ASN A 14 0.42 19.19 -4.12
N GLU A 15 0.02 19.03 -2.85
CA GLU A 15 0.91 19.24 -1.69
C GLU A 15 2.07 18.25 -1.66
N LYS A 16 1.84 17.01 -2.11
CA LYS A 16 2.80 15.91 -2.03
C LYS A 16 3.52 15.60 -3.34
N TYR A 17 3.17 16.29 -4.43
CA TYR A 17 3.71 16.03 -5.77
C TYR A 17 3.55 14.56 -6.20
N VAL A 18 2.41 13.98 -5.87
CA VAL A 18 2.06 12.60 -6.21
C VAL A 18 0.95 12.62 -7.25
N ASP A 19 0.93 11.61 -8.12
CA ASP A 19 -0.11 11.43 -9.13
C ASP A 19 -1.49 11.32 -8.46
N ASP A 20 -2.48 12.03 -9.01
CA ASP A 20 -3.86 12.01 -8.54
C ASP A 20 -4.42 10.59 -8.43
N GLU A 21 -4.08 9.70 -9.38
CA GLU A 21 -4.56 8.31 -9.39
C GLU A 21 -4.08 7.53 -8.16
N ILE A 22 -2.85 7.74 -7.71
CA ILE A 22 -2.32 7.11 -6.48
C ILE A 22 -3.12 7.56 -5.25
N VAL A 23 -3.54 8.83 -5.24
CA VAL A 23 -4.35 9.37 -4.15
C VAL A 23 -5.77 8.80 -4.21
N PHE A 24 -6.36 8.67 -5.41
CA PHE A 24 -7.66 8.01 -5.60
C PHE A 24 -7.65 6.57 -5.11
N GLU A 25 -6.68 5.75 -5.54
CA GLU A 25 -6.51 4.38 -5.06
C GLU A 25 -6.36 4.30 -3.52
N ALA A 26 -5.62 5.26 -2.94
CA ALA A 26 -5.45 5.33 -1.50
C ALA A 26 -6.77 5.63 -0.78
N VAL A 27 -7.61 6.50 -1.33
CA VAL A 27 -8.94 6.83 -0.80
C VAL A 27 -9.87 5.64 -0.92
N GLU A 28 -9.93 5.00 -2.08
CA GLU A 28 -10.72 3.79 -2.33
C GLU A 28 -10.36 2.68 -1.34
N ALA A 29 -9.07 2.38 -1.15
CA ALA A 29 -8.61 1.39 -0.18
C ALA A 29 -8.96 1.75 1.27
N ALA A 30 -8.88 3.04 1.61
CA ALA A 30 -9.26 3.53 2.94
C ALA A 30 -10.76 3.39 3.21
N LEU A 31 -11.59 3.75 2.22
CA LEU A 31 -13.04 3.60 2.30
C LEU A 31 -13.45 2.12 2.35
N ALA A 32 -12.81 1.25 1.57
CA ALA A 32 -13.03 -0.19 1.61
C ALA A 32 -12.73 -0.78 3.00
N SER A 33 -11.60 -0.39 3.61
CA SER A 33 -11.26 -0.80 4.97
C SER A 33 -12.26 -0.29 6.01
N ALA A 34 -12.75 0.94 5.86
CA ALA A 34 -13.77 1.51 6.74
C ALA A 34 -15.12 0.81 6.58
N ALA A 35 -15.51 0.47 5.33
CA ALA A 35 -16.72 -0.27 5.02
C ALA A 35 -16.69 -1.69 5.64
N ALA A 36 -15.58 -2.41 5.45
CA ALA A 36 -15.39 -3.74 6.02
C ALA A 36 -15.56 -3.74 7.55
N LYS A 37 -14.94 -2.79 8.24
CA LYS A 37 -15.09 -2.62 9.69
C LYS A 37 -16.52 -2.29 10.12
N LYS A 38 -17.18 -1.37 9.39
CA LYS A 38 -18.55 -0.96 9.71
C LYS A 38 -19.54 -2.09 9.54
N LEU A 39 -19.39 -2.88 8.48
CA LEU A 39 -20.25 -4.02 8.16
C LEU A 39 -19.86 -5.28 8.95
N ARG A 40 -18.79 -5.24 9.75
CA ARG A 40 -18.22 -6.40 10.46
C ARG A 40 -17.93 -7.57 9.52
N LEU A 41 -17.47 -7.25 8.33
CA LEU A 41 -17.09 -8.20 7.28
C LEU A 41 -15.58 -8.41 7.30
N ASP A 42 -15.09 -8.98 8.40
CA ASP A 42 -13.68 -9.40 8.48
C ASP A 42 -13.47 -10.57 7.50
N HIS A 43 -12.35 -10.55 6.78
CA HIS A 43 -12.00 -11.56 5.77
C HIS A 43 -12.88 -11.59 4.52
N VAL A 44 -13.44 -10.45 4.13
CA VAL A 44 -14.21 -10.27 2.88
C VAL A 44 -13.50 -9.26 2.00
N ASN A 45 -13.48 -9.49 0.70
CA ASN A 45 -12.93 -8.55 -0.26
C ASN A 45 -13.96 -7.44 -0.54
N ILE A 46 -13.77 -6.29 0.08
CA ILE A 46 -14.57 -5.08 -0.17
C ILE A 46 -13.79 -4.20 -1.13
N HIS A 47 -14.44 -3.77 -2.18
CA HIS A 47 -13.94 -2.80 -3.13
C HIS A 47 -14.79 -1.54 -3.10
N VAL A 48 -14.15 -0.39 -3.25
CA VAL A 48 -14.85 0.90 -3.39
C VAL A 48 -14.36 1.50 -4.69
N ASP A 49 -15.27 1.86 -5.53
CA ASP A 49 -15.03 2.61 -6.77
C ASP A 49 -15.47 4.05 -6.55
N LEU A 50 -14.55 4.98 -6.73
CA LEU A 50 -14.77 6.41 -6.56
C LEU A 50 -14.82 7.09 -7.93
N ASN A 51 -15.94 7.71 -8.24
CA ASN A 51 -16.11 8.46 -9.48
C ASN A 51 -15.22 9.72 -9.45
N ARG A 52 -14.32 9.82 -10.45
CA ARG A 52 -13.33 10.90 -10.58
C ARG A 52 -13.96 12.27 -10.88
N GLU A 53 -15.17 12.30 -11.44
CA GLU A 53 -15.82 13.54 -11.87
C GLU A 53 -16.69 14.18 -10.76
N ASN A 54 -17.49 13.34 -10.10
CA ASN A 54 -18.47 13.83 -9.13
C ASN A 54 -18.12 13.48 -7.67
N GLY A 55 -17.15 12.55 -7.46
CA GLY A 55 -16.74 12.09 -6.14
C GLY A 55 -17.75 11.16 -5.45
N ASP A 56 -18.73 10.65 -6.19
CA ASP A 56 -19.62 9.62 -5.66
C ASP A 56 -18.90 8.28 -5.61
N TYR A 57 -19.29 7.43 -4.70
CA TYR A 57 -18.65 6.14 -4.51
C TYR A 57 -19.65 5.00 -4.48
N THR A 58 -19.22 3.86 -5.00
CA THR A 58 -19.95 2.60 -4.96
C THR A 58 -19.17 1.61 -4.13
N VAL A 59 -19.82 0.94 -3.19
CA VAL A 59 -19.19 -0.09 -2.35
C VAL A 59 -19.64 -1.44 -2.85
N GLU A 60 -18.68 -2.29 -3.20
CA GLU A 60 -18.91 -3.62 -3.75
C GLU A 60 -18.22 -4.68 -2.89
N ARG A 61 -18.88 -5.81 -2.74
CA ARG A 61 -18.27 -7.03 -2.29
C ARG A 61 -17.81 -7.83 -3.48
N ARG A 62 -16.56 -8.26 -3.52
CA ARG A 62 -15.98 -9.00 -4.64
C ARG A 62 -15.54 -10.39 -4.23
N TRP A 63 -15.80 -11.37 -5.11
CA TRP A 63 -15.32 -12.75 -5.00
C TRP A 63 -14.48 -13.07 -6.22
N GLN A 64 -13.32 -13.64 -6.01
CA GLN A 64 -12.51 -14.15 -7.10
C GLN A 64 -13.13 -15.45 -7.62
N ILE A 65 -13.27 -15.57 -8.93
CA ILE A 65 -13.77 -16.77 -9.58
C ILE A 65 -12.61 -17.77 -9.69
N VAL A 66 -12.77 -18.95 -9.08
CA VAL A 66 -11.76 -20.00 -9.08
C VAL A 66 -12.29 -21.25 -9.81
N GLU A 67 -11.33 -22.05 -10.30
CA GLU A 67 -11.59 -23.35 -10.91
C GLU A 67 -11.46 -24.43 -9.84
N GLY A 68 -12.51 -25.25 -9.67
CA GLY A 68 -12.50 -26.36 -8.70
C GLY A 68 -13.29 -26.07 -7.43
N THR A 69 -13.43 -27.12 -6.61
CA THR A 69 -14.21 -27.13 -5.37
C THR A 69 -13.37 -27.40 -4.12
N GLU A 70 -12.08 -27.69 -4.29
CA GLU A 70 -11.17 -27.99 -3.20
C GLU A 70 -10.49 -26.71 -2.69
N ASP A 71 -10.44 -26.53 -1.37
CA ASP A 71 -9.79 -25.41 -0.67
C ASP A 71 -10.34 -23.99 -0.96
N ILE A 72 -11.63 -23.89 -1.30
CA ILE A 72 -12.26 -22.59 -1.53
C ILE A 72 -12.52 -21.88 -0.20
N VAL A 73 -12.17 -20.60 -0.15
CA VAL A 73 -12.55 -19.70 0.94
C VAL A 73 -13.86 -18.98 0.55
N PRO A 74 -15.05 -19.39 1.05
CA PRO A 74 -16.34 -18.87 0.58
C PRO A 74 -16.54 -17.36 0.80
N SER A 75 -15.75 -16.77 1.70
CA SER A 75 -15.76 -15.33 1.96
C SER A 75 -15.06 -14.52 0.86
N LEU A 76 -14.10 -15.12 0.15
CA LEU A 76 -13.23 -14.47 -0.84
C LEU A 76 -13.38 -15.01 -2.25
N GLN A 77 -13.88 -16.24 -2.39
CA GLN A 77 -13.88 -16.98 -3.64
C GLN A 77 -15.26 -17.59 -3.92
N LYS A 78 -15.57 -17.74 -5.21
CA LYS A 78 -16.74 -18.46 -5.71
C LYS A 78 -16.35 -19.30 -6.92
N THR A 79 -17.05 -20.41 -7.15
CA THR A 79 -16.89 -21.18 -8.38
C THR A 79 -17.61 -20.52 -9.53
N LEU A 80 -17.15 -20.80 -10.75
CA LEU A 80 -17.84 -20.34 -11.96
C LEU A 80 -19.29 -20.85 -12.01
N SER A 81 -19.54 -22.07 -11.53
CA SER A 81 -20.88 -22.67 -11.47
C SER A 81 -21.82 -21.89 -10.57
N GLU A 82 -21.36 -21.44 -9.40
CA GLU A 82 -22.14 -20.63 -8.46
C GLU A 82 -22.44 -19.26 -9.04
N VAL A 83 -21.48 -18.64 -9.74
CA VAL A 83 -21.67 -17.34 -10.39
C VAL A 83 -22.72 -17.45 -11.51
N LEU A 84 -22.67 -18.50 -12.34
CA LEU A 84 -23.65 -18.73 -13.40
C LEU A 84 -25.06 -19.05 -12.86
N GLN A 85 -25.18 -19.60 -11.65
CA GLN A 85 -26.48 -19.77 -10.98
C GLN A 85 -27.05 -18.44 -10.50
N LEU A 86 -26.21 -17.51 -10.06
CA LEU A 86 -26.62 -16.19 -9.59
C LEU A 86 -26.91 -15.23 -10.75
N ASP A 87 -26.07 -15.26 -11.78
CA ASP A 87 -26.24 -14.48 -13.00
C ASP A 87 -26.00 -15.36 -14.25
N PRO A 88 -27.06 -15.94 -14.84
CA PRO A 88 -26.97 -16.80 -16.02
C PRO A 88 -26.44 -16.10 -17.28
N LYS A 89 -26.39 -14.76 -17.29
CA LYS A 89 -25.92 -13.96 -18.42
C LYS A 89 -24.46 -13.50 -18.23
N SER A 90 -23.84 -13.89 -17.12
CA SER A 90 -22.46 -13.51 -16.83
C SER A 90 -21.50 -14.09 -17.87
N THR A 91 -20.60 -13.24 -18.37
CA THR A 91 -19.51 -13.63 -19.30
C THR A 91 -18.16 -13.76 -18.58
N LEU A 92 -18.17 -13.75 -17.24
CA LEU A 92 -16.99 -13.82 -16.41
C LEU A 92 -16.30 -15.18 -16.55
N LYS A 93 -14.97 -15.16 -16.41
CA LYS A 93 -14.10 -16.34 -16.52
C LYS A 93 -13.41 -16.60 -15.19
N VAL A 94 -12.80 -17.76 -15.10
CA VAL A 94 -11.90 -18.10 -13.98
C VAL A 94 -10.76 -17.09 -13.93
N GLY A 95 -10.53 -16.51 -12.76
CA GLY A 95 -9.59 -15.42 -12.50
C GLY A 95 -10.24 -14.04 -12.44
N ASP A 96 -11.46 -13.88 -12.99
CA ASP A 96 -12.21 -12.62 -12.88
C ASP A 96 -12.84 -12.46 -11.49
N TYR A 97 -13.43 -11.29 -11.24
CA TYR A 97 -14.12 -11.00 -10.00
C TYR A 97 -15.63 -10.85 -10.25
N TYR A 98 -16.40 -11.60 -9.47
CA TYR A 98 -17.85 -11.36 -9.36
C TYR A 98 -18.09 -10.32 -8.27
N SER A 99 -18.85 -9.26 -8.58
CA SER A 99 -19.13 -8.17 -7.63
C SER A 99 -20.62 -8.04 -7.35
N GLU A 100 -20.92 -7.72 -6.11
CA GLU A 100 -22.26 -7.40 -5.61
C GLU A 100 -22.22 -6.03 -4.94
N VAL A 101 -23.08 -5.12 -5.42
CA VAL A 101 -23.16 -3.77 -4.85
C VAL A 101 -23.83 -3.85 -3.48
N LEU A 102 -23.12 -3.34 -2.47
CA LEU A 102 -23.63 -3.26 -1.11
C LEU A 102 -24.51 -2.01 -0.96
N PRO A 103 -25.54 -2.06 -0.09
CA PRO A 103 -26.37 -0.90 0.17
C PRO A 103 -25.53 0.26 0.73
N ASP A 104 -25.99 1.49 0.52
CA ASP A 104 -25.29 2.73 0.84
C ASP A 104 -24.65 2.72 2.22
N VAL A 105 -23.33 2.66 2.25
CA VAL A 105 -22.52 2.65 3.46
C VAL A 105 -22.16 4.09 3.79
N GLN A 106 -22.99 4.77 4.58
CA GLN A 106 -22.67 6.11 5.04
C GLN A 106 -21.43 6.09 5.95
N PHE A 107 -20.34 6.70 5.49
CA PHE A 107 -19.13 6.86 6.26
C PHE A 107 -19.27 8.02 7.25
N GLY A 108 -19.49 7.71 8.53
CA GLY A 108 -19.49 8.70 9.59
C GLY A 108 -18.07 9.21 9.94
N ARG A 109 -17.95 10.01 11.03
CA ARG A 109 -16.65 10.60 11.47
C ARG A 109 -15.52 9.57 11.65
N ILE A 110 -15.83 8.35 12.08
CA ILE A 110 -14.84 7.27 12.27
C ILE A 110 -14.28 6.80 10.92
N GLY A 111 -15.15 6.72 9.90
CA GLY A 111 -14.73 6.41 8.54
C GLY A 111 -13.78 7.46 7.97
N ALA A 112 -14.09 8.75 8.16
CA ALA A 112 -13.26 9.86 7.70
C ALA A 112 -11.86 9.86 8.36
N GLN A 113 -11.76 9.56 9.66
CA GLN A 113 -10.47 9.48 10.35
C GLN A 113 -9.64 8.27 9.89
N THR A 114 -10.28 7.13 9.70
CA THR A 114 -9.61 5.93 9.17
C THR A 114 -9.14 6.17 7.74
N ALA A 115 -9.98 6.77 6.90
CA ALA A 115 -9.63 7.17 5.55
C ALA A 115 -8.41 8.09 5.53
N LYS A 116 -8.42 9.18 6.29
CA LYS A 116 -7.28 10.11 6.40
C LYS A 116 -5.99 9.41 6.78
N ARG A 117 -6.01 8.51 7.77
CA ARG A 117 -4.82 7.76 8.19
C ARG A 117 -4.30 6.84 7.09
N THR A 118 -5.18 6.12 6.40
CA THR A 118 -4.80 5.19 5.32
C THR A 118 -4.28 5.94 4.11
N ILE A 119 -4.91 7.07 3.73
CA ILE A 119 -4.45 7.95 2.66
C ILE A 119 -3.02 8.42 2.95
N LEU A 120 -2.78 8.99 4.13
CA LEU A 120 -1.45 9.47 4.50
C LEU A 120 -0.40 8.34 4.49
N GLN A 121 -0.79 7.12 4.87
CA GLN A 121 0.10 5.97 4.81
C GLN A 121 0.43 5.59 3.37
N ARG A 122 -0.56 5.48 2.49
CA ARG A 122 -0.36 5.14 1.08
C ARG A 122 0.48 6.18 0.33
N ILE A 123 0.23 7.46 0.59
CA ILE A 123 1.03 8.55 0.02
C ILE A 123 2.50 8.41 0.45
N ARG A 124 2.77 8.16 1.74
CA ARG A 124 4.14 7.94 2.21
C ARG A 124 4.81 6.73 1.55
N ASP A 125 4.05 5.67 1.33
CA ASP A 125 4.56 4.46 0.67
C ASP A 125 4.87 4.73 -0.80
N ALA A 126 4.04 5.52 -1.50
CA ALA A 126 4.27 5.96 -2.87
C ALA A 126 5.48 6.91 -2.98
N GLU A 127 5.60 7.91 -2.09
CA GLU A 127 6.77 8.79 -2.02
C GLU A 127 8.07 7.98 -1.84
N ARG A 128 8.05 6.98 -0.96
CA ARG A 128 9.21 6.10 -0.73
C ARG A 128 9.56 5.27 -1.96
N ALA A 129 8.55 4.70 -2.62
CA ALA A 129 8.75 3.93 -3.83
C ALA A 129 9.35 4.79 -4.96
N GLN A 130 8.90 6.03 -5.12
CA GLN A 130 9.44 6.96 -6.08
C GLN A 130 10.91 7.30 -5.79
N VAL A 131 11.24 7.67 -4.54
CA VAL A 131 12.61 7.97 -4.13
C VAL A 131 13.52 6.75 -4.33
N LEU A 132 13.02 5.55 -4.06
CA LEU A 132 13.76 4.31 -4.30
C LEU A 132 14.01 4.08 -5.79
N ASN A 133 13.01 4.29 -6.65
CA ASN A 133 13.15 4.16 -8.09
C ASN A 133 14.16 5.18 -8.66
N GLU A 134 14.11 6.43 -8.23
CA GLU A 134 15.10 7.46 -8.62
C GLU A 134 16.52 7.05 -8.20
N PHE A 135 16.66 6.49 -7.00
CA PHE A 135 17.93 5.99 -6.51
C PHE A 135 18.46 4.82 -7.36
N LEU A 136 17.58 3.87 -7.72
CA LEU A 136 17.93 2.72 -8.56
C LEU A 136 18.37 3.14 -9.97
N GLN A 137 17.75 4.17 -10.54
CA GLN A 137 18.10 4.68 -11.85
C GLN A 137 19.52 5.26 -11.91
N ARG A 138 20.06 5.76 -10.79
CA ARG A 138 21.43 6.29 -10.72
C ARG A 138 22.50 5.21 -10.81
N LYS A 139 22.16 3.93 -10.60
CA LYS A 139 23.09 2.77 -10.64
C LYS A 139 24.34 2.95 -9.76
N GLU A 140 24.25 3.74 -8.71
CA GLU A 140 25.33 3.96 -7.76
C GLU A 140 25.36 2.79 -6.76
N ASN A 141 26.41 1.97 -6.85
CA ASN A 141 26.58 0.88 -5.88
C ASN A 141 27.27 1.36 -4.58
N LEU A 142 28.02 2.45 -4.65
CA LEU A 142 28.70 3.04 -3.49
C LEU A 142 27.81 4.14 -2.89
N ILE A 143 27.47 3.97 -1.65
CA ILE A 143 26.55 4.83 -0.93
C ILE A 143 27.29 5.55 0.20
N ILE A 144 27.02 6.84 0.34
CA ILE A 144 27.48 7.65 1.45
C ILE A 144 26.24 8.07 2.25
N GLY A 145 26.22 7.70 3.51
CA GLY A 145 25.13 8.04 4.42
C GLY A 145 25.60 8.47 5.78
N THR A 146 24.66 8.84 6.64
CA THR A 146 24.92 9.24 8.02
C THR A 146 24.23 8.26 8.98
N VAL A 147 24.90 7.83 10.00
CA VAL A 147 24.35 6.95 11.04
C VAL A 147 23.23 7.67 11.79
N ARG A 148 22.01 7.13 11.71
CA ARG A 148 20.83 7.68 12.39
C ARG A 148 20.56 7.03 13.73
N ARG A 149 20.71 5.72 13.79
CA ARG A 149 20.55 4.94 15.03
C ARG A 149 21.30 3.61 14.97
N LEU A 150 21.58 3.08 16.13
CA LEU A 150 22.14 1.76 16.32
C LEU A 150 21.00 0.81 16.73
N ASP A 151 20.91 -0.34 16.09
CA ASP A 151 19.93 -1.39 16.38
C ASP A 151 20.65 -2.70 16.73
N ARG A 152 19.91 -3.67 17.26
CA ARG A 152 20.46 -5.00 17.59
C ARG A 152 20.96 -5.75 16.34
N GLN A 153 20.37 -5.51 15.20
CA GLN A 153 20.70 -6.15 13.92
C GLN A 153 21.82 -5.44 13.15
N GLY A 154 22.15 -4.21 13.51
CA GLY A 154 23.15 -3.41 12.82
C GLY A 154 22.95 -1.91 12.99
N VAL A 155 23.50 -1.16 12.07
CA VAL A 155 23.47 0.29 12.04
C VAL A 155 22.47 0.78 10.99
N ILE A 156 21.56 1.65 11.37
CA ILE A 156 20.64 2.31 10.42
C ILE A 156 21.31 3.58 9.90
N VAL A 157 21.53 3.61 8.60
CA VAL A 157 22.20 4.69 7.87
C VAL A 157 21.17 5.45 7.04
N GLU A 158 21.15 6.75 7.16
CA GLU A 158 20.30 7.65 6.37
C GLU A 158 21.05 8.09 5.10
N ILE A 159 20.40 7.87 3.94
CA ILE A 159 20.90 8.19 2.61
C ILE A 159 19.90 9.12 1.95
N GLY A 160 20.06 10.41 2.16
CA GLY A 160 19.09 11.41 1.72
C GLY A 160 17.72 11.20 2.38
N ARG A 161 16.75 10.65 1.66
CA ARG A 161 15.40 10.35 2.16
C ARG A 161 15.15 8.86 2.44
N LEU A 162 16.15 8.02 2.20
CA LEU A 162 16.08 6.58 2.39
C LEU A 162 16.80 6.16 3.66
N GLU A 163 16.35 5.09 4.29
CA GLU A 163 17.03 4.41 5.37
C GLU A 163 17.60 3.09 4.88
N ALA A 164 18.84 2.78 5.24
CA ALA A 164 19.51 1.54 4.91
C ALA A 164 20.02 0.86 6.18
N LEU A 165 19.96 -0.46 6.20
CA LEU A 165 20.54 -1.27 7.26
C LEU A 165 21.94 -1.72 6.86
N LEU A 166 22.94 -1.41 7.67
CA LEU A 166 24.26 -2.02 7.64
C LEU A 166 24.30 -3.13 8.71
N PRO A 167 24.17 -4.40 8.33
CA PRO A 167 24.13 -5.51 9.29
C PRO A 167 25.46 -5.65 10.05
N ASN A 168 25.39 -6.10 11.29
CA ASN A 168 26.60 -6.32 12.11
C ASN A 168 27.61 -7.26 11.44
N GLU A 169 27.13 -8.25 10.66
CA GLU A 169 27.95 -9.22 9.93
C GLU A 169 28.77 -8.58 8.79
N GLN A 170 28.33 -7.43 8.31
CA GLN A 170 28.95 -6.70 7.21
C GLN A 170 29.80 -5.50 7.69
N MET A 171 29.86 -5.30 8.99
CA MET A 171 30.69 -4.24 9.59
C MET A 171 32.14 -4.66 9.65
N ILE A 172 33.04 -3.68 9.52
CA ILE A 172 34.49 -3.91 9.71
C ILE A 172 34.74 -4.24 11.19
N PRO A 173 35.45 -5.33 11.51
CA PRO A 173 35.76 -5.69 12.87
C PRO A 173 36.49 -4.54 13.60
N ARG A 174 36.04 -4.18 14.80
CA ARG A 174 36.54 -3.09 15.64
C ARG A 174 36.13 -1.67 15.22
N GLU A 175 35.32 -1.50 14.20
CA GLU A 175 34.74 -0.21 13.87
C GLU A 175 33.51 0.04 14.74
N ASN A 176 33.52 1.12 15.50
CA ASN A 176 32.43 1.52 16.37
C ASN A 176 31.78 2.78 15.81
N PHE A 177 30.55 2.64 15.33
CA PHE A 177 29.78 3.76 14.83
C PHE A 177 29.03 4.50 15.94
N ARG A 178 28.94 5.80 15.78
CA ARG A 178 28.13 6.69 16.63
C ARG A 178 27.07 7.38 15.77
N VAL A 179 25.97 7.76 16.39
CA VAL A 179 24.96 8.56 15.73
C VAL A 179 25.58 9.86 15.22
N GLY A 180 25.39 10.15 13.94
CA GLY A 180 25.98 11.29 13.25
C GLY A 180 27.24 10.98 12.44
N ASP A 181 27.83 9.80 12.58
CA ASP A 181 29.02 9.42 11.80
C ASP A 181 28.68 9.23 10.32
N ARG A 182 29.60 9.60 9.44
CA ARG A 182 29.46 9.32 8.00
C ARG A 182 29.98 7.94 7.67
N VAL A 183 29.18 7.18 6.96
CA VAL A 183 29.52 5.81 6.54
C VAL A 183 29.55 5.74 5.02
N ARG A 184 30.55 5.05 4.49
CA ARG A 184 30.62 4.58 3.11
C ARG A 184 30.31 3.11 3.09
N ALA A 185 29.34 2.71 2.29
CA ALA A 185 28.95 1.33 2.19
C ALA A 185 28.53 0.99 0.77
N MET A 186 28.61 -0.30 0.42
CA MET A 186 28.19 -0.81 -0.86
C MET A 186 26.76 -1.35 -0.76
N LEU A 187 25.93 -1.03 -1.73
CA LEU A 187 24.58 -1.57 -1.81
C LEU A 187 24.64 -3.05 -2.15
N LEU A 188 24.14 -3.90 -1.27
CA LEU A 188 24.04 -5.35 -1.51
C LEU A 188 22.71 -5.77 -2.06
N LYS A 189 21.64 -5.35 -1.40
CA LYS A 189 20.29 -5.81 -1.69
C LYS A 189 19.27 -4.79 -1.26
N ILE A 190 18.16 -4.74 -1.99
CA ILE A 190 16.99 -3.97 -1.64
C ILE A 190 15.87 -4.94 -1.28
N GLU A 191 15.38 -4.85 -0.07
CA GLU A 191 14.25 -5.64 0.41
C GLU A 191 13.11 -4.72 0.81
N GLN A 192 11.91 -5.03 0.31
CA GLN A 192 10.67 -4.45 0.81
C GLN A 192 10.10 -5.37 1.88
N ARG A 193 10.22 -4.97 3.14
CA ARG A 193 9.56 -5.65 4.26
C ARG A 193 8.43 -4.78 4.80
N GLY A 194 7.21 -4.98 4.28
CA GLY A 194 6.05 -4.20 4.69
C GLY A 194 6.16 -2.71 4.30
N PRO A 195 5.78 -1.79 5.19
CA PRO A 195 5.81 -0.34 4.90
C PRO A 195 7.22 0.27 4.92
N VAL A 196 8.27 -0.52 5.16
CA VAL A 196 9.67 -0.04 5.25
C VAL A 196 10.52 -0.78 4.24
N SER A 197 11.12 -0.02 3.31
CA SER A 197 12.14 -0.56 2.40
C SER A 197 13.49 -0.51 3.10
N TYR A 198 14.09 -1.67 3.34
CA TYR A 198 15.45 -1.77 3.86
C TYR A 198 16.41 -2.04 2.71
N THR A 199 17.39 -1.16 2.57
CA THR A 199 18.58 -1.42 1.75
C THR A 199 19.63 -2.08 2.62
N HIS A 200 20.12 -3.24 2.22
CA HIS A 200 21.23 -3.88 2.89
C HIS A 200 22.56 -3.34 2.36
N LEU A 201 23.45 -2.93 3.24
CA LEU A 201 24.77 -2.37 2.95
C LEU A 201 25.88 -3.33 3.34
N ARG A 202 27.01 -3.18 2.69
CA ARG A 202 28.27 -3.85 3.00
C ARG A 202 29.40 -2.84 3.07
#